data_cbd42e2dd1cb7ace2e11d3a1b0a7c5c2
#
_entry.id   cbd42e2dd1cb7ace2e11d3a1b0a7c5c2
#
_cell.length_a   1.000
_cell.length_b   1.000
_cell.length_c   1.000
_cell.angle_alpha   90.00
_cell.angle_beta   90.00
_cell.angle_gamma   90.00
#
_symmetry.space_group_name_H-M   'P 1'
#
loop_
_entity.id
_entity.type
_entity.pdbx_description
1 polymer ?
#
loop_
_entity_poly.entity_id
_entity_poly.type
_entity_poly.pdbx_seq_one_letter_code
_entity_poly.pdbx_strand_id
1 'polypeptide(L)'
;MTKKLTKILTKILLLGLVLAIALAGCNLIEVNVRMQADEDIAKIQKSNEKLVAAYTGGQVSVGDVLGEFSSTYNETAYMYYYYFGYEMTESDVVSLMQDVLQNHVRHEVVAAKFDESNALTDEELTEVETDAQTQYDEAIQSALESAEGKNDEEKNIRAEVMLYEVGRNYDAIHTSLLLDKKYDRMTEMLRDEVAEVSDDELQAAYDAQVAEDQANYTDGSSFENAMTGDDAIICWQPDGYRTVKHILVMPSDDAKTAYQNAASALRSAQSQLTSLNSELEGLTGEAEGERTPEAVQADIDAVQATLPELETALKAAEDACLNDVKATTDEIYARLEGGESFEALIEEYGEDPGMQNEPTKTRGYYVSADSTNWETSFRDAAMALENVGDYTLTPVVSGSGVHIIEYVSDVQGGEVALDEVRDALYERTLEEMKESHATDTIDGWVAELNPVYDINALQAAVMG
;
A
#
# COMPACT_ATOMS: atom_id res chain seq x y z
N MET A 1 -2.74 -22.84 -23.33
CA MET A 1 -2.79 -21.45 -22.93
C MET A 1 -1.40 -20.89 -22.61
N THR A 2 -0.55 -21.57 -21.87
CA THR A 2 0.82 -21.18 -21.50
C THR A 2 1.79 -20.83 -22.65
N LYS A 3 1.63 -21.43 -23.85
CA LYS A 3 2.54 -21.17 -24.99
C LYS A 3 2.31 -19.84 -25.73
N LYS A 4 1.15 -19.19 -25.58
CA LYS A 4 0.90 -17.87 -26.16
C LYS A 4 1.39 -16.74 -25.25
N LEU A 5 1.18 -16.85 -23.93
CA LEU A 5 1.71 -15.90 -22.96
C LEU A 5 3.25 -15.89 -22.94
N THR A 6 3.88 -17.07 -22.95
CA THR A 6 5.35 -17.17 -23.09
C THR A 6 5.84 -16.51 -24.38
N LYS A 7 5.03 -16.51 -25.45
CA LYS A 7 5.35 -15.79 -26.68
C LYS A 7 5.15 -14.26 -26.58
N ILE A 8 4.23 -13.78 -25.71
CA ILE A 8 4.01 -12.35 -25.46
C ILE A 8 5.14 -11.82 -24.56
N LEU A 9 5.47 -12.50 -23.47
CA LEU A 9 6.63 -12.20 -22.63
C LEU A 9 7.94 -12.27 -23.42
N THR A 10 8.09 -13.30 -24.28
CA THR A 10 9.25 -13.42 -25.16
C THR A 10 9.26 -12.32 -26.22
N LYS A 11 8.12 -11.76 -26.65
CA LYS A 11 8.11 -10.65 -27.62
C LYS A 11 8.31 -9.29 -26.94
N ILE A 12 7.84 -9.04 -25.73
CA ILE A 12 8.05 -7.77 -25.01
C ILE A 12 9.42 -7.75 -24.32
N LEU A 13 9.93 -8.87 -23.78
CA LEU A 13 11.34 -9.09 -23.45
C LEU A 13 12.22 -9.31 -24.68
N LEU A 14 11.64 -9.69 -25.84
CA LEU A 14 12.23 -9.91 -27.16
C LEU A 14 11.82 -8.84 -28.18
N LEU A 15 11.19 -7.75 -27.80
CA LEU A 15 11.26 -6.51 -28.59
C LEU A 15 12.68 -5.92 -28.52
N GLY A 16 13.53 -6.47 -27.64
CA GLY A 16 14.97 -6.37 -27.76
C GLY A 16 15.64 -7.54 -28.51
N LEU A 17 14.90 -8.50 -29.07
CA LEU A 17 15.55 -9.72 -29.56
C LEU A 17 14.81 -10.43 -30.70
N VAL A 18 14.39 -9.75 -31.74
CA VAL A 18 14.18 -10.43 -33.02
C VAL A 18 14.25 -9.46 -34.22
N LEU A 19 15.45 -9.28 -34.72
CA LEU A 19 15.70 -9.38 -36.15
C LEU A 19 17.11 -9.96 -36.37
N ALA A 20 17.38 -11.11 -35.78
CA ALA A 20 18.41 -12.01 -36.30
C ALA A 20 17.80 -12.81 -37.47
N ILE A 21 17.52 -12.18 -38.57
CA ILE A 21 17.38 -12.92 -39.82
C ILE A 21 18.76 -13.46 -40.16
N ALA A 22 18.90 -14.77 -40.02
CA ALA A 22 20.02 -15.53 -40.50
C ALA A 22 20.24 -15.25 -41.99
N LEU A 23 21.17 -14.37 -42.32
CA LEU A 23 21.82 -14.34 -43.62
C LEU A 23 23.06 -15.23 -43.56
N ALA A 24 22.85 -16.54 -43.61
CA ALA A 24 23.91 -17.45 -43.98
C ALA A 24 24.05 -17.38 -45.52
N GLY A 25 25.15 -16.82 -45.96
CA GLY A 25 25.67 -17.05 -47.29
C GLY A 25 25.76 -15.85 -48.21
N CYS A 26 26.99 -15.44 -48.40
CA CYS A 26 27.64 -14.72 -49.48
C CYS A 26 28.13 -13.30 -49.11
N ASN A 27 29.43 -13.24 -48.86
CA ASN A 27 30.26 -12.03 -48.99
C ASN A 27 29.93 -11.26 -50.26
N LEU A 28 29.71 -9.96 -50.12
CA LEU A 28 29.98 -8.88 -51.10
C LEU A 28 28.91 -7.76 -51.15
N ILE A 29 28.26 -7.46 -50.03
CA ILE A 29 27.67 -6.12 -49.86
C ILE A 29 27.94 -5.75 -48.37
N GLU A 30 28.78 -4.75 -48.11
CA GLU A 30 28.73 -4.04 -46.82
C GLU A 30 27.34 -3.43 -46.75
N VAL A 31 26.45 -4.06 -46.02
CA VAL A 31 25.16 -3.46 -45.67
C VAL A 31 25.49 -2.25 -44.82
N ASN A 32 25.19 -1.05 -45.34
CA ASN A 32 25.31 0.15 -44.57
C ASN A 32 24.25 0.07 -43.45
N VAL A 33 24.72 -0.31 -42.22
CA VAL A 33 23.86 -0.53 -41.07
C VAL A 33 23.00 0.69 -40.77
N ARG A 34 23.52 1.89 -40.96
CA ARG A 34 22.77 3.13 -40.79
C ARG A 34 21.60 3.24 -41.78
N MET A 35 21.85 2.96 -43.06
CA MET A 35 20.79 3.01 -44.06
C MET A 35 19.68 1.97 -43.81
N GLN A 36 20.05 0.78 -43.31
CA GLN A 36 19.07 -0.23 -42.91
C GLN A 36 18.26 0.23 -41.70
N ALA A 37 18.90 0.82 -40.68
CA ALA A 37 18.25 1.37 -39.50
C ALA A 37 17.27 2.50 -39.87
N ASP A 38 17.66 3.41 -40.76
CA ASP A 38 16.79 4.49 -41.20
C ASP A 38 15.54 3.96 -41.95
N GLU A 39 15.68 2.86 -42.72
CA GLU A 39 14.55 2.18 -43.38
C GLU A 39 13.66 1.49 -42.33
N ASP A 40 14.22 0.88 -41.31
CA ASP A 40 13.47 0.18 -40.28
C ASP A 40 12.75 1.18 -39.35
N ILE A 41 13.39 2.28 -38.97
CA ILE A 41 12.75 3.38 -38.22
C ILE A 41 11.58 3.95 -39.03
N ALA A 42 11.75 4.19 -40.36
CA ALA A 42 10.66 4.69 -41.18
C ALA A 42 9.47 3.72 -41.26
N LYS A 43 9.71 2.40 -41.26
CA LYS A 43 8.64 1.39 -41.19
C LYS A 43 7.92 1.40 -39.85
N ILE A 44 8.68 1.51 -38.75
CA ILE A 44 8.14 1.60 -37.37
C ILE A 44 7.25 2.85 -37.26
N GLN A 45 7.78 4.02 -37.65
CA GLN A 45 7.01 5.27 -37.60
C GLN A 45 5.72 5.16 -38.42
N LYS A 46 5.77 4.61 -39.63
CA LYS A 46 4.58 4.38 -40.44
C LYS A 46 3.57 3.40 -39.81
N SER A 47 4.05 2.37 -39.11
CA SER A 47 3.20 1.43 -38.35
C SER A 47 2.51 2.14 -37.18
N ASN A 48 3.21 3.07 -36.54
CA ASN A 48 2.76 3.81 -35.38
C ASN A 48 1.76 4.96 -35.74
N GLU A 49 1.59 5.31 -37.01
CA GLU A 49 0.54 6.24 -37.47
C GLU A 49 -0.89 5.71 -37.32
N LYS A 50 -1.07 4.42 -36.96
CA LYS A 50 -2.39 3.82 -36.80
C LYS A 50 -3.14 4.47 -35.64
N LEU A 51 -4.35 4.98 -35.90
CA LEU A 51 -5.19 5.62 -34.92
C LEU A 51 -5.75 4.59 -33.91
N VAL A 52 -5.72 4.95 -32.63
CA VAL A 52 -6.22 4.16 -31.49
C VAL A 52 -7.24 4.92 -30.65
N ALA A 53 -7.31 6.26 -30.77
CA ALA A 53 -8.42 7.06 -30.25
C ALA A 53 -8.73 8.24 -31.18
N ALA A 54 -9.95 8.75 -31.07
CA ALA A 54 -10.37 9.99 -31.72
C ALA A 54 -11.40 10.70 -30.83
N TYR A 55 -11.33 12.03 -30.80
CA TYR A 55 -12.25 12.89 -30.06
C TYR A 55 -12.49 14.19 -30.85
N THR A 56 -13.46 15.00 -30.43
CA THR A 56 -13.73 16.27 -31.14
C THR A 56 -12.52 17.19 -31.04
N GLY A 57 -11.83 17.39 -32.15
CA GLY A 57 -10.64 18.26 -32.25
C GLY A 57 -9.30 17.55 -32.20
N GLY A 58 -9.23 16.23 -31.92
CA GLY A 58 -7.98 15.48 -31.87
C GLY A 58 -8.11 14.01 -32.21
N GLN A 59 -6.96 13.38 -32.36
CA GLN A 59 -6.84 11.94 -32.58
C GLN A 59 -5.50 11.44 -32.05
N VAL A 60 -5.47 10.22 -31.53
CA VAL A 60 -4.29 9.58 -30.95
C VAL A 60 -3.88 8.38 -31.80
N SER A 61 -2.61 8.29 -32.11
CA SER A 61 -2.01 7.16 -32.80
C SER A 61 -1.35 6.17 -31.84
N VAL A 62 -0.95 5.00 -32.35
CA VAL A 62 -0.13 4.03 -31.59
C VAL A 62 1.16 4.69 -31.11
N GLY A 63 1.81 5.51 -31.95
CA GLY A 63 3.09 6.14 -31.64
C GLY A 63 3.01 7.07 -30.43
N ASP A 64 1.89 7.74 -30.24
CA ASP A 64 1.69 8.69 -29.16
C ASP A 64 1.64 8.00 -27.78
N VAL A 65 1.11 6.79 -27.71
CA VAL A 65 0.91 6.04 -26.44
C VAL A 65 1.89 4.89 -26.22
N LEU A 66 2.68 4.51 -27.22
CA LEU A 66 3.51 3.31 -27.16
C LEU A 66 4.58 3.39 -26.07
N GLY A 67 5.20 4.57 -25.89
CA GLY A 67 6.22 4.80 -24.87
C GLY A 67 5.65 4.70 -23.45
N GLU A 68 4.54 5.36 -23.21
CA GLU A 68 3.81 5.32 -21.94
C GLU A 68 3.37 3.89 -21.62
N PHE A 69 2.73 3.22 -22.58
CA PHE A 69 2.33 1.81 -22.40
C PHE A 69 3.52 0.91 -22.08
N SER A 70 4.64 1.05 -22.80
CA SER A 70 5.83 0.20 -22.58
C SER A 70 6.42 0.39 -21.18
N SER A 71 6.48 1.63 -20.67
CA SER A 71 6.96 1.94 -19.33
C SER A 71 6.02 1.39 -18.26
N THR A 72 4.74 1.72 -18.33
CA THR A 72 3.72 1.28 -17.36
C THR A 72 3.58 -0.23 -17.33
N TYR A 73 3.66 -0.89 -18.50
CA TYR A 73 3.64 -2.35 -18.57
C TYR A 73 4.82 -2.99 -17.82
N ASN A 74 6.03 -2.49 -18.04
CA ASN A 74 7.23 -3.04 -17.39
C ASN A 74 7.18 -2.88 -15.87
N GLU A 75 6.77 -1.72 -15.38
CA GLU A 75 6.61 -1.45 -13.95
C GLU A 75 5.54 -2.33 -13.31
N THR A 76 4.36 -2.40 -13.95
CA THR A 76 3.24 -3.20 -13.46
C THR A 76 3.57 -4.70 -13.50
N ALA A 77 4.17 -5.19 -14.58
CA ALA A 77 4.58 -6.58 -14.70
C ALA A 77 5.63 -6.97 -13.64
N TYR A 78 6.58 -6.06 -13.35
CA TYR A 78 7.54 -6.24 -12.26
C TYR A 78 6.86 -6.34 -10.90
N MET A 79 5.89 -5.45 -10.61
CA MET A 79 5.12 -5.46 -9.37
C MET A 79 4.31 -6.76 -9.21
N TYR A 80 3.62 -7.21 -10.25
CA TYR A 80 2.87 -8.46 -10.23
C TYR A 80 3.76 -9.66 -9.92
N TYR A 81 4.94 -9.73 -10.55
CA TYR A 81 5.89 -10.80 -10.32
C TYR A 81 6.52 -10.74 -8.91
N TYR A 82 6.96 -9.55 -8.47
CA TYR A 82 7.72 -9.39 -7.23
C TYR A 82 6.85 -9.52 -5.97
N TYR A 83 5.66 -8.90 -5.96
CA TYR A 83 4.79 -8.86 -4.79
C TYR A 83 3.77 -10.00 -4.75
N PHE A 84 3.31 -10.46 -5.88
CA PHE A 84 2.23 -11.45 -5.95
C PHE A 84 2.68 -12.81 -6.50
N GLY A 85 3.88 -12.90 -7.08
CA GLY A 85 4.46 -14.17 -7.56
C GLY A 85 3.80 -14.74 -8.82
N TYR A 86 3.03 -13.94 -9.59
CA TYR A 86 2.39 -14.37 -10.83
C TYR A 86 2.56 -13.33 -11.94
N GLU A 87 2.36 -13.75 -13.19
CA GLU A 87 2.43 -12.89 -14.38
C GLU A 87 1.07 -12.25 -14.66
N MET A 88 1.06 -11.05 -15.26
CA MET A 88 -0.16 -10.41 -15.75
C MET A 88 -0.90 -11.29 -16.76
N THR A 89 -2.21 -11.34 -16.64
CA THR A 89 -3.07 -12.03 -17.63
C THR A 89 -3.28 -11.17 -18.87
N GLU A 90 -3.79 -11.76 -19.97
CA GLU A 90 -4.16 -10.98 -21.16
C GLU A 90 -5.24 -9.91 -20.83
N SER A 91 -6.13 -10.19 -19.88
CA SER A 91 -7.12 -9.21 -19.42
C SER A 91 -6.48 -8.04 -18.69
N ASP A 92 -5.47 -8.29 -17.86
CA ASP A 92 -4.75 -7.23 -17.13
C ASP A 92 -4.02 -6.30 -18.12
N VAL A 93 -3.39 -6.88 -19.15
CA VAL A 93 -2.70 -6.11 -20.18
C VAL A 93 -3.67 -5.26 -21.01
N VAL A 94 -4.87 -5.80 -21.32
CA VAL A 94 -5.90 -5.03 -22.06
C VAL A 94 -6.46 -3.91 -21.19
N SER A 95 -6.68 -4.13 -19.90
CA SER A 95 -7.08 -3.07 -18.96
C SER A 95 -6.02 -1.97 -18.89
N LEU A 96 -4.74 -2.34 -18.76
CA LEU A 96 -3.65 -1.39 -18.77
C LEU A 96 -3.59 -0.56 -20.06
N MET A 97 -3.80 -1.19 -21.23
CA MET A 97 -3.88 -0.47 -22.51
C MET A 97 -5.03 0.55 -22.52
N GLN A 98 -6.15 0.19 -21.92
CA GLN A 98 -7.31 1.08 -21.82
C GLN A 98 -7.00 2.28 -20.93
N ASP A 99 -6.41 2.05 -19.79
CA ASP A 99 -6.07 3.09 -18.81
C ASP A 99 -5.05 4.07 -19.40
N VAL A 100 -3.96 3.55 -20.01
CA VAL A 100 -2.95 4.38 -20.69
C VAL A 100 -3.57 5.23 -21.78
N LEU A 101 -4.41 4.64 -22.62
CA LEU A 101 -5.03 5.38 -23.72
C LEU A 101 -6.00 6.46 -23.24
N GLN A 102 -6.76 6.19 -22.17
CA GLN A 102 -7.66 7.17 -21.56
C GLN A 102 -6.86 8.31 -20.89
N ASN A 103 -5.79 7.99 -20.18
CA ASN A 103 -4.92 8.98 -19.56
C ASN A 103 -4.24 9.86 -20.61
N HIS A 104 -3.73 9.27 -21.68
CA HIS A 104 -3.12 10.05 -22.75
C HIS A 104 -4.10 11.05 -23.38
N VAL A 105 -5.33 10.62 -23.72
CA VAL A 105 -6.37 11.54 -24.21
C VAL A 105 -6.67 12.64 -23.19
N ARG A 106 -6.72 12.29 -21.91
CA ARG A 106 -6.92 13.26 -20.81
C ARG A 106 -5.81 14.32 -20.79
N HIS A 107 -4.55 13.90 -20.91
CA HIS A 107 -3.39 14.81 -20.93
C HIS A 107 -3.42 15.72 -22.16
N GLU A 108 -3.74 15.19 -23.36
CA GLU A 108 -3.88 16.00 -24.58
C GLU A 108 -5.00 17.05 -24.46
N VAL A 109 -6.16 16.67 -23.90
CA VAL A 109 -7.29 17.58 -23.68
C VAL A 109 -6.91 18.70 -22.73
N VAL A 110 -6.28 18.35 -21.62
CA VAL A 110 -5.84 19.33 -20.61
C VAL A 110 -4.74 20.24 -21.14
N ALA A 111 -3.77 19.69 -21.89
CA ALA A 111 -2.73 20.49 -22.55
C ALA A 111 -3.30 21.47 -23.57
N ALA A 112 -4.30 21.04 -24.35
CA ALA A 112 -5.01 21.94 -25.27
C ALA A 112 -5.75 23.07 -24.52
N LYS A 113 -6.41 22.75 -23.39
CA LYS A 113 -7.05 23.74 -22.52
C LYS A 113 -6.06 24.72 -21.91
N PHE A 114 -4.90 24.22 -21.45
CA PHE A 114 -3.81 25.06 -20.97
C PHE A 114 -3.34 26.05 -22.05
N ASP A 115 -3.12 25.59 -23.25
CA ASP A 115 -2.62 26.39 -24.38
C ASP A 115 -3.63 27.46 -24.88
N GLU A 116 -4.93 27.35 -24.54
CA GLU A 116 -5.93 28.36 -24.88
C GLU A 116 -5.62 29.73 -24.24
N SER A 117 -5.01 29.76 -23.04
CA SER A 117 -4.84 31.00 -22.26
C SER A 117 -3.51 31.09 -21.49
N ASN A 118 -2.67 30.06 -21.56
CA ASN A 118 -1.43 29.95 -20.78
C ASN A 118 -0.26 29.54 -21.69
N ALA A 119 0.93 29.64 -21.16
CA ALA A 119 2.15 29.11 -21.78
C ALA A 119 3.12 28.70 -20.66
N LEU A 120 3.90 27.65 -20.89
CA LEU A 120 5.02 27.29 -20.04
C LEU A 120 6.08 28.39 -20.11
N THR A 121 6.75 28.61 -18.98
CA THR A 121 7.90 29.53 -18.88
C THR A 121 9.12 28.98 -19.57
N ASP A 122 10.10 29.80 -19.88
CA ASP A 122 11.38 29.37 -20.45
C ASP A 122 12.12 28.40 -19.51
N GLU A 123 11.95 28.54 -18.19
CA GLU A 123 12.52 27.63 -17.17
C GLU A 123 11.87 26.25 -17.23
N GLU A 124 10.54 26.18 -17.27
CA GLU A 124 9.78 24.93 -17.39
C GLU A 124 10.08 24.20 -18.72
N LEU A 125 10.22 24.94 -19.81
CA LEU A 125 10.61 24.35 -21.09
C LEU A 125 12.04 23.78 -21.05
N THR A 126 12.97 24.49 -20.38
CA THR A 126 14.36 24.01 -20.19
C THR A 126 14.41 22.77 -19.30
N GLU A 127 13.56 22.70 -18.28
CA GLU A 127 13.39 21.51 -17.44
C GLU A 127 12.92 20.32 -18.27
N VAL A 128 11.87 20.47 -19.05
CA VAL A 128 11.35 19.42 -19.97
C VAL A 128 12.42 18.94 -20.93
N GLU A 129 13.20 19.85 -21.56
CA GLU A 129 14.29 19.49 -22.46
C GLU A 129 15.40 18.70 -21.75
N THR A 130 15.75 19.12 -20.52
CA THR A 130 16.80 18.46 -19.70
C THR A 130 16.36 17.07 -19.27
N ASP A 131 15.13 16.93 -18.82
CA ASP A 131 14.56 15.66 -18.37
C ASP A 131 14.39 14.70 -19.56
N ALA A 132 13.95 15.20 -20.73
CA ALA A 132 13.85 14.42 -21.94
C ALA A 132 15.23 13.88 -22.38
N GLN A 133 16.29 14.70 -22.32
CA GLN A 133 17.62 14.25 -22.63
C GLN A 133 18.13 13.21 -21.63
N THR A 134 17.88 13.43 -20.33
CA THR A 134 18.27 12.49 -19.28
C THR A 134 17.59 11.13 -19.47
N GLN A 135 16.27 11.12 -19.65
CA GLN A 135 15.52 9.88 -19.86
C GLN A 135 15.90 9.15 -21.16
N TYR A 136 16.19 9.92 -22.21
CA TYR A 136 16.69 9.33 -23.46
C TYR A 136 18.07 8.71 -23.31
N ASP A 137 19.00 9.38 -22.59
CA ASP A 137 20.34 8.86 -22.32
C ASP A 137 20.31 7.58 -21.47
N GLU A 138 19.42 7.50 -20.49
CA GLU A 138 19.18 6.29 -19.70
C GLU A 138 18.58 5.16 -20.56
N ALA A 139 17.61 5.49 -21.39
CA ALA A 139 16.98 4.53 -22.29
C ALA A 139 17.97 3.96 -23.31
N ILE A 140 18.84 4.79 -23.89
CA ILE A 140 19.88 4.35 -24.84
C ILE A 140 20.92 3.47 -24.15
N GLN A 141 21.33 3.78 -22.90
CA GLN A 141 22.26 2.95 -22.13
C GLN A 141 21.66 1.57 -21.87
N SER A 142 20.40 1.51 -21.46
CA SER A 142 19.68 0.24 -21.25
C SER A 142 19.55 -0.57 -22.55
N ALA A 143 19.24 0.08 -23.66
CA ALA A 143 19.14 -0.57 -24.97
C ALA A 143 20.51 -1.11 -25.44
N LEU A 144 21.60 -0.43 -25.15
CA LEU A 144 22.97 -0.85 -25.49
C LEU A 144 23.38 -2.18 -24.81
N GLU A 145 22.85 -2.47 -23.63
CA GLU A 145 23.10 -3.74 -22.93
C GLU A 145 22.59 -4.94 -23.75
N SER A 146 21.53 -4.75 -24.49
CA SER A 146 20.85 -5.78 -25.30
C SER A 146 21.20 -5.69 -26.80
N ALA A 147 21.76 -4.56 -27.26
CA ALA A 147 22.04 -4.35 -28.67
C ALA A 147 23.23 -5.21 -29.15
N GLU A 148 23.01 -5.98 -30.23
CA GLU A 148 24.04 -6.74 -30.87
C GLU A 148 24.72 -5.91 -31.98
N GLY A 149 26.05 -5.99 -32.13
CA GLY A 149 26.78 -5.28 -33.18
C GLY A 149 28.24 -5.67 -33.22
N LYS A 150 28.89 -5.47 -34.37
CA LYS A 150 30.32 -5.79 -34.58
C LYS A 150 31.25 -4.79 -33.91
N ASN A 151 30.75 -3.59 -33.65
CA ASN A 151 31.47 -2.49 -33.00
C ASN A 151 30.45 -1.57 -32.29
N ASP A 152 30.94 -0.59 -31.53
CA ASP A 152 30.11 0.32 -30.74
C ASP A 152 29.19 1.20 -31.61
N GLU A 153 29.64 1.60 -32.82
CA GLU A 153 28.82 2.35 -33.75
C GLU A 153 27.57 1.55 -34.20
N GLU A 154 27.77 0.30 -34.59
CA GLU A 154 26.67 -0.61 -34.97
C GLU A 154 25.72 -0.87 -33.81
N LYS A 155 26.25 -1.04 -32.58
CA LYS A 155 25.43 -1.20 -31.37
C LYS A 155 24.58 0.04 -31.08
N ASN A 156 25.15 1.22 -31.16
CA ASN A 156 24.43 2.48 -30.96
C ASN A 156 23.28 2.64 -31.96
N ILE A 157 23.54 2.37 -33.25
CA ILE A 157 22.51 2.46 -34.30
C ILE A 157 21.36 1.47 -34.02
N ARG A 158 21.67 0.26 -33.57
CA ARG A 158 20.64 -0.74 -33.24
C ARG A 158 19.87 -0.38 -31.99
N ALA A 159 20.54 0.14 -30.96
CA ALA A 159 19.89 0.63 -29.76
C ALA A 159 18.90 1.76 -30.08
N GLU A 160 19.27 2.68 -31.01
CA GLU A 160 18.35 3.72 -31.49
C GLU A 160 17.08 3.11 -32.14
N VAL A 161 17.21 2.10 -32.99
CA VAL A 161 16.04 1.41 -33.58
C VAL A 161 15.16 0.78 -32.49
N MET A 162 15.75 0.14 -31.49
CA MET A 162 15.02 -0.45 -30.37
C MET A 162 14.19 0.58 -29.61
N LEU A 163 14.70 1.81 -29.45
CA LEU A 163 13.94 2.88 -28.78
C LEU A 163 12.71 3.31 -29.61
N TYR A 164 12.82 3.34 -30.94
CA TYR A 164 11.66 3.59 -31.81
C TYR A 164 10.62 2.46 -31.72
N GLU A 165 11.07 1.20 -31.60
CA GLU A 165 10.17 0.03 -31.46
C GLU A 165 9.31 0.08 -30.19
N VAL A 166 9.83 0.65 -29.11
CA VAL A 166 9.13 0.76 -27.83
C VAL A 166 8.59 2.16 -27.52
N GLY A 167 8.66 3.09 -28.48
CA GLY A 167 8.16 4.46 -28.32
C GLY A 167 8.95 5.31 -27.34
N ARG A 168 10.24 5.00 -27.11
CA ARG A 168 11.13 5.73 -26.17
C ARG A 168 12.25 6.50 -26.88
N ASN A 169 12.05 6.88 -28.14
CA ASN A 169 12.92 7.84 -28.81
C ASN A 169 12.78 9.23 -28.18
N TYR A 170 13.76 10.11 -28.42
CA TYR A 170 13.81 11.44 -27.81
C TYR A 170 12.52 12.25 -28.03
N ASP A 171 12.00 12.28 -29.25
CA ASP A 171 10.82 13.08 -29.60
C ASP A 171 9.57 12.59 -28.83
N ALA A 172 9.41 11.27 -28.69
CA ALA A 172 8.29 10.69 -27.93
C ALA A 172 8.40 11.01 -26.44
N ILE A 173 9.58 10.86 -25.84
CA ILE A 173 9.84 11.22 -24.44
C ILE A 173 9.58 12.72 -24.22
N HIS A 174 10.13 13.57 -25.06
CA HIS A 174 9.96 15.02 -24.95
C HIS A 174 8.49 15.43 -25.06
N THR A 175 7.74 14.82 -26.01
CA THR A 175 6.31 15.12 -26.19
C THR A 175 5.51 14.69 -24.96
N SER A 176 5.76 13.50 -24.41
CA SER A 176 5.08 13.03 -23.18
C SER A 176 5.34 13.99 -22.02
N LEU A 177 6.59 14.33 -21.74
CA LEU A 177 6.96 15.25 -20.66
C LEU A 177 6.37 16.66 -20.82
N LEU A 178 6.22 17.11 -22.07
CA LEU A 178 5.58 18.39 -22.35
C LEU A 178 4.07 18.35 -22.04
N LEU A 179 3.39 17.25 -22.38
CA LEU A 179 1.98 17.03 -22.04
C LEU A 179 1.80 16.95 -20.52
N ASP A 180 2.65 16.19 -19.83
CA ASP A 180 2.63 16.02 -18.37
C ASP A 180 2.84 17.37 -17.68
N LYS A 181 3.83 18.14 -18.11
CA LYS A 181 4.09 19.48 -17.52
C LYS A 181 2.89 20.42 -17.66
N LYS A 182 2.23 20.42 -18.82
CA LYS A 182 1.02 21.24 -19.04
C LYS A 182 -0.17 20.73 -18.20
N TYR A 183 -0.29 19.41 -18.08
CA TYR A 183 -1.31 18.77 -17.26
C TYR A 183 -1.15 19.17 -15.78
N ASP A 184 0.05 19.07 -15.25
CA ASP A 184 0.37 19.44 -13.87
C ASP A 184 0.07 20.92 -13.61
N ARG A 185 0.51 21.79 -14.50
CA ARG A 185 0.27 23.22 -14.38
C ARG A 185 -1.22 23.58 -14.42
N MET A 186 -1.97 22.94 -15.31
CA MET A 186 -3.42 23.18 -15.38
C MET A 186 -4.13 22.63 -14.16
N THR A 187 -3.75 21.45 -13.67
CA THR A 187 -4.30 20.87 -12.45
C THR A 187 -4.01 21.75 -11.24
N GLU A 188 -2.79 22.27 -11.10
CA GLU A 188 -2.45 23.23 -10.04
C GLU A 188 -3.31 24.49 -10.11
N MET A 189 -3.51 25.05 -11.31
CA MET A 189 -4.38 26.23 -11.49
C MET A 189 -5.84 25.96 -11.10
N LEU A 190 -6.38 24.80 -11.47
CA LEU A 190 -7.73 24.40 -11.07
C LEU A 190 -7.85 24.19 -9.55
N ARG A 191 -6.86 23.61 -8.92
CA ARG A 191 -6.78 23.45 -7.46
C ARG A 191 -6.76 24.82 -6.75
N ASP A 192 -6.04 25.79 -7.31
CA ASP A 192 -5.96 27.16 -6.77
C ASP A 192 -7.27 27.96 -6.90
N GLU A 193 -8.21 27.52 -7.75
CA GLU A 193 -9.56 28.12 -7.81
C GLU A 193 -10.37 27.86 -6.53
N VAL A 194 -10.04 26.80 -5.76
CA VAL A 194 -10.63 26.49 -4.46
C VAL A 194 -9.79 27.11 -3.35
N ALA A 195 -10.18 28.28 -2.88
CA ALA A 195 -9.38 29.07 -1.94
C ALA A 195 -9.69 28.80 -0.46
N GLU A 196 -10.89 28.36 -0.13
CA GLU A 196 -11.36 28.20 1.25
C GLU A 196 -12.46 27.15 1.36
N VAL A 197 -12.61 26.59 2.57
CA VAL A 197 -13.72 25.72 2.96
C VAL A 197 -14.71 26.57 3.76
N SER A 198 -15.97 26.59 3.36
CA SER A 198 -17.03 27.29 4.12
C SER A 198 -17.36 26.51 5.41
N ASP A 199 -17.98 27.23 6.39
CA ASP A 199 -18.43 26.61 7.63
C ASP A 199 -19.45 25.47 7.38
N ASP A 200 -20.30 25.59 6.36
CA ASP A 200 -21.27 24.54 5.99
C ASP A 200 -20.57 23.30 5.41
N GLU A 201 -19.55 23.47 4.58
CA GLU A 201 -18.75 22.36 4.03
C GLU A 201 -17.92 21.67 5.11
N LEU A 202 -17.32 22.44 6.01
CA LEU A 202 -16.58 21.90 7.14
C LEU A 202 -17.50 21.11 8.10
N GLN A 203 -18.72 21.62 8.37
CA GLN A 203 -19.69 20.88 9.17
C GLN A 203 -20.13 19.60 8.47
N ALA A 204 -20.35 19.63 7.17
CA ALA A 204 -20.71 18.43 6.40
C ALA A 204 -19.58 17.38 6.42
N ALA A 205 -18.33 17.80 6.31
CA ALA A 205 -17.16 16.93 6.42
C ALA A 205 -17.05 16.31 7.82
N TYR A 206 -17.31 17.10 8.87
CA TYR A 206 -17.34 16.62 10.24
C TYR A 206 -18.45 15.57 10.46
N ASP A 207 -19.68 15.86 10.03
CA ASP A 207 -20.82 14.94 10.16
C ASP A 207 -20.57 13.63 9.41
N ALA A 208 -19.93 13.71 8.23
CA ALA A 208 -19.54 12.54 7.44
C ALA A 208 -18.47 11.70 8.17
N GLN A 209 -17.44 12.34 8.74
CA GLN A 209 -16.40 11.66 9.50
C GLN A 209 -16.94 11.00 10.77
N VAL A 210 -17.86 11.67 11.50
CA VAL A 210 -18.55 11.09 12.65
C VAL A 210 -19.29 9.81 12.25
N ALA A 211 -20.01 9.82 11.13
CA ALA A 211 -20.74 8.66 10.65
C ALA A 211 -19.80 7.53 10.20
N GLU A 212 -18.69 7.87 9.59
CA GLU A 212 -17.64 6.91 9.17
C GLU A 212 -16.97 6.26 10.39
N ASP A 213 -16.55 7.05 11.38
CA ASP A 213 -15.93 6.57 12.62
C ASP A 213 -16.89 5.61 13.36
N GLN A 214 -18.18 5.97 13.47
CA GLN A 214 -19.21 5.12 14.07
C GLN A 214 -19.39 3.78 13.33
N ALA A 215 -19.24 3.77 12.01
CA ALA A 215 -19.35 2.56 11.20
C ALA A 215 -18.08 1.69 11.29
N ASN A 216 -16.91 2.31 11.42
CA ASN A 216 -15.62 1.63 11.40
C ASN A 216 -15.20 1.12 12.79
N TYR A 217 -15.53 1.82 13.88
CA TYR A 217 -15.08 1.44 15.23
C TYR A 217 -16.10 0.55 15.95
N THR A 218 -16.37 -0.61 15.34
CA THR A 218 -17.38 -1.57 15.83
C THR A 218 -16.78 -2.76 16.58
N ASP A 219 -15.47 -2.93 16.55
CA ASP A 219 -14.75 -3.99 17.26
C ASP A 219 -13.65 -3.42 18.17
N GLY A 220 -13.13 -4.27 19.07
CA GLY A 220 -12.14 -3.88 20.07
C GLY A 220 -10.75 -3.54 19.55
N SER A 221 -10.52 -3.52 18.24
CA SER A 221 -9.20 -3.22 17.65
C SER A 221 -9.22 -2.09 16.63
N SER A 222 -10.36 -1.85 15.97
CA SER A 222 -10.44 -0.87 14.89
C SER A 222 -10.12 0.56 15.33
N PHE A 223 -10.65 1.00 16.47
CA PHE A 223 -10.31 2.31 17.03
C PHE A 223 -8.84 2.39 17.48
N GLU A 224 -8.33 1.35 18.16
CA GLU A 224 -6.93 1.30 18.58
C GLU A 224 -5.98 1.41 17.37
N ASN A 225 -6.29 0.69 16.29
CA ASN A 225 -5.50 0.72 15.06
C ASN A 225 -5.53 2.11 14.40
N ALA A 226 -6.69 2.77 14.36
CA ALA A 226 -6.82 4.14 13.85
C ALA A 226 -5.95 5.12 14.66
N MET A 227 -5.89 4.94 15.98
CA MET A 227 -5.10 5.78 16.89
C MET A 227 -3.60 5.50 16.88
N THR A 228 -3.11 4.51 16.13
CA THR A 228 -1.67 4.28 15.93
C THR A 228 -1.08 5.14 14.82
N GLY A 229 -1.92 5.66 13.91
CA GLY A 229 -1.50 6.61 12.86
C GLY A 229 -1.35 8.03 13.41
N ASP A 230 -0.31 8.75 12.95
CA ASP A 230 -0.07 10.13 13.37
C ASP A 230 -1.08 11.12 12.76
N ASP A 231 -1.73 10.75 11.64
CA ASP A 231 -2.56 11.64 10.83
C ASP A 231 -4.09 11.35 10.94
N ALA A 232 -4.51 10.47 11.86
CA ALA A 232 -5.92 10.10 11.98
C ALA A 232 -6.75 11.26 12.57
N ILE A 233 -7.74 11.76 11.79
CA ILE A 233 -8.73 12.72 12.28
C ILE A 233 -9.92 11.94 12.79
N ILE A 234 -10.08 11.89 14.11
CA ILE A 234 -11.13 11.15 14.79
C ILE A 234 -12.20 12.12 15.25
N CYS A 235 -13.41 11.99 14.71
CA CYS A 235 -14.56 12.80 15.08
C CYS A 235 -15.56 12.09 15.99
N TRP A 236 -15.40 10.77 16.17
CA TRP A 236 -16.18 9.99 17.11
C TRP A 236 -15.33 8.89 17.76
N GLN A 237 -15.51 8.70 19.07
CA GLN A 237 -14.78 7.70 19.86
C GLN A 237 -15.76 6.71 20.48
N PRO A 238 -15.47 5.39 20.45
CA PRO A 238 -16.33 4.39 21.11
C PRO A 238 -16.23 4.47 22.65
N ASP A 239 -17.29 4.08 23.31
CA ASP A 239 -17.32 3.97 24.78
C ASP A 239 -16.46 2.81 25.27
N GLY A 240 -16.04 2.91 26.55
CA GLY A 240 -15.40 1.80 27.26
C GLY A 240 -13.91 1.68 27.07
N TYR A 241 -13.28 2.62 26.38
CA TYR A 241 -11.83 2.73 26.29
C TYR A 241 -11.23 3.52 27.42
N ARG A 242 -10.00 3.18 27.75
CA ARG A 242 -9.10 3.95 28.61
C ARG A 242 -7.71 4.03 28.00
N THR A 243 -6.88 4.93 28.50
CA THR A 243 -5.47 4.92 28.17
C THR A 243 -4.65 4.38 29.34
N VAL A 244 -3.62 3.60 29.00
CA VAL A 244 -2.70 3.01 29.97
C VAL A 244 -1.26 3.24 29.55
N LYS A 245 -0.37 3.40 30.53
CA LYS A 245 1.08 3.29 30.33
C LYS A 245 1.56 1.99 30.95
N HIS A 246 2.74 1.53 30.57
CA HIS A 246 3.32 0.38 31.20
C HIS A 246 4.85 0.44 31.24
N ILE A 247 5.42 -0.18 32.27
CA ILE A 247 6.84 -0.50 32.33
C ILE A 247 6.99 -1.94 31.89
N LEU A 248 7.59 -2.16 30.72
CA LEU A 248 7.93 -3.49 30.22
C LEU A 248 9.33 -3.85 30.71
N VAL A 249 9.46 -4.99 31.39
CA VAL A 249 10.74 -5.57 31.80
C VAL A 249 10.90 -6.93 31.12
N MET A 250 11.96 -7.10 30.34
CA MET A 250 12.18 -8.33 29.57
C MET A 250 12.78 -9.42 30.47
N PRO A 251 12.13 -10.59 30.58
CA PRO A 251 12.78 -11.77 31.15
C PRO A 251 13.83 -12.33 30.20
N SER A 252 14.60 -13.34 30.62
CA SER A 252 15.53 -14.02 29.72
C SER A 252 14.82 -14.60 28.49
N ASP A 253 15.53 -14.69 27.39
CA ASP A 253 15.00 -15.25 26.13
C ASP A 253 14.44 -16.67 26.32
N ASP A 254 15.08 -17.48 27.18
CA ASP A 254 14.63 -18.85 27.50
C ASP A 254 13.27 -18.82 28.22
N ALA A 255 13.10 -17.97 29.26
CA ALA A 255 11.84 -17.85 30.00
C ALA A 255 10.72 -17.30 29.10
N LYS A 256 11.00 -16.24 28.35
CA LYS A 256 10.06 -15.66 27.38
C LYS A 256 9.60 -16.68 26.33
N THR A 257 10.54 -17.43 25.76
CA THR A 257 10.22 -18.45 24.75
C THR A 257 9.39 -19.59 25.36
N ALA A 258 9.71 -20.02 26.60
CA ALA A 258 8.92 -21.01 27.29
C ALA A 258 7.47 -20.55 27.52
N TYR A 259 7.28 -19.30 27.94
CA TYR A 259 5.95 -18.70 28.09
C TYR A 259 5.20 -18.67 26.74
N GLN A 260 5.80 -18.14 25.68
CA GLN A 260 5.19 -18.04 24.36
C GLN A 260 4.76 -19.42 23.84
N ASN A 261 5.59 -20.45 24.02
CA ASN A 261 5.27 -21.82 23.62
C ASN A 261 4.09 -22.38 24.43
N ALA A 262 4.09 -22.23 25.74
CA ALA A 262 3.02 -22.70 26.59
C ALA A 262 1.69 -22.00 26.32
N ALA A 263 1.71 -20.66 26.15
CA ALA A 263 0.54 -19.86 25.81
C ALA A 263 -0.01 -20.23 24.42
N SER A 264 0.87 -20.46 23.44
CA SER A 264 0.48 -20.90 22.10
C SER A 264 -0.17 -22.30 22.10
N ALA A 265 0.39 -23.24 22.88
CA ALA A 265 -0.16 -24.59 23.02
C ALA A 265 -1.56 -24.57 23.63
N LEU A 266 -1.75 -23.80 24.71
CA LEU A 266 -3.07 -23.65 25.35
C LEU A 266 -4.08 -23.01 24.41
N ARG A 267 -3.71 -21.91 23.73
CA ARG A 267 -4.57 -21.22 22.73
C ARG A 267 -4.95 -22.15 21.58
N SER A 268 -4.01 -22.97 21.09
CA SER A 268 -4.29 -23.95 20.02
C SER A 268 -5.30 -25.00 20.47
N ALA A 269 -5.19 -25.52 21.68
CA ALA A 269 -6.14 -26.46 22.23
C ALA A 269 -7.53 -25.83 22.42
N GLN A 270 -7.61 -24.59 22.89
CA GLN A 270 -8.88 -23.84 23.03
C GLN A 270 -9.54 -23.58 21.67
N SER A 271 -8.75 -23.15 20.66
CA SER A 271 -9.24 -22.94 19.30
C SER A 271 -9.74 -24.24 18.68
N GLN A 272 -9.05 -25.37 18.90
CA GLN A 272 -9.49 -26.68 18.45
C GLN A 272 -10.82 -27.09 19.10
N LEU A 273 -11.01 -26.84 20.39
CA LEU A 273 -12.28 -27.08 21.09
C LEU A 273 -13.41 -26.24 20.48
N THR A 274 -13.17 -24.96 20.21
CA THR A 274 -14.15 -24.09 19.59
C THR A 274 -14.55 -24.63 18.22
N SER A 275 -13.60 -25.04 17.39
CA SER A 275 -13.84 -25.62 16.07
C SER A 275 -14.62 -26.94 16.16
N LEU A 276 -14.25 -27.84 17.08
CA LEU A 276 -14.93 -29.12 17.27
C LEU A 276 -16.36 -28.95 17.80
N ASN A 277 -16.59 -28.00 18.71
CA ASN A 277 -17.94 -27.69 19.17
C ASN A 277 -18.82 -27.12 18.04
N SER A 278 -18.27 -26.23 17.22
CA SER A 278 -18.99 -25.71 16.04
C SER A 278 -19.27 -26.82 15.02
N GLU A 279 -18.32 -27.76 14.82
CA GLU A 279 -18.54 -28.94 13.99
C GLU A 279 -19.69 -29.80 14.55
N LEU A 280 -19.66 -30.06 15.86
CA LEU A 280 -20.71 -30.87 16.51
C LEU A 280 -22.12 -30.25 16.39
N GLU A 281 -22.21 -28.92 16.56
CA GLU A 281 -23.46 -28.17 16.37
C GLU A 281 -23.97 -28.19 14.92
N GLY A 282 -23.06 -28.23 13.95
CA GLY A 282 -23.35 -28.25 12.52
C GLY A 282 -23.70 -29.63 11.96
N LEU A 283 -23.49 -30.73 12.71
CA LEU A 283 -23.79 -32.09 12.25
C LEU A 283 -25.32 -32.35 12.14
N THR A 284 -25.78 -32.64 10.94
CA THR A 284 -27.17 -32.99 10.66
C THR A 284 -27.39 -34.48 10.76
N GLY A 285 -26.34 -35.30 10.66
CA GLY A 285 -26.40 -36.76 10.63
C GLY A 285 -26.96 -37.33 9.32
N GLU A 286 -27.16 -36.49 8.31
CA GLU A 286 -27.83 -36.87 7.05
C GLU A 286 -26.87 -36.83 5.82
N ALA A 287 -25.72 -36.15 5.92
CA ALA A 287 -24.80 -36.01 4.80
C ALA A 287 -23.84 -37.21 4.70
N GLU A 288 -23.66 -37.73 3.49
CA GLU A 288 -22.75 -38.84 3.22
C GLU A 288 -21.28 -38.38 3.39
N GLY A 289 -20.58 -38.96 4.36
CA GLY A 289 -19.19 -38.60 4.71
C GLY A 289 -19.04 -37.69 5.91
N GLU A 290 -20.12 -37.24 6.58
CA GLU A 290 -20.04 -36.55 7.87
C GLU A 290 -19.40 -37.45 8.95
N ARG A 291 -18.63 -36.82 9.83
CA ARG A 291 -18.18 -37.47 11.06
C ARG A 291 -19.40 -37.71 11.97
N THR A 292 -19.37 -38.80 12.73
CA THR A 292 -20.47 -39.01 13.68
C THR A 292 -20.34 -38.10 14.90
N PRO A 293 -21.46 -37.67 15.52
CA PRO A 293 -21.45 -36.88 16.74
C PRO A 293 -20.57 -37.50 17.83
N GLU A 294 -20.60 -38.84 17.97
CA GLU A 294 -19.78 -39.54 18.95
C GLU A 294 -18.29 -39.46 18.67
N ALA A 295 -17.89 -39.43 17.39
CA ALA A 295 -16.48 -39.28 17.01
C ALA A 295 -15.99 -37.86 17.28
N VAL A 296 -16.80 -36.83 17.00
CA VAL A 296 -16.48 -35.44 17.33
C VAL A 296 -16.41 -35.22 18.83
N GLN A 297 -17.39 -35.80 19.58
CA GLN A 297 -17.39 -35.72 21.04
C GLN A 297 -16.14 -36.39 21.65
N ALA A 298 -15.70 -37.53 21.12
CA ALA A 298 -14.47 -38.17 21.60
C ALA A 298 -13.23 -37.30 21.39
N ASP A 299 -13.14 -36.54 20.29
CA ASP A 299 -12.04 -35.60 20.06
C ASP A 299 -12.15 -34.37 21.01
N ILE A 300 -13.35 -33.88 21.29
CA ILE A 300 -13.61 -32.83 22.30
C ILE A 300 -13.09 -33.29 23.67
N ASP A 301 -13.50 -34.49 24.09
CA ASP A 301 -13.09 -35.07 25.38
C ASP A 301 -11.56 -35.26 25.46
N ALA A 302 -10.93 -35.66 24.34
CA ALA A 302 -9.49 -35.84 24.26
C ALA A 302 -8.74 -34.50 24.40
N VAL A 303 -9.21 -33.45 23.72
CA VAL A 303 -8.59 -32.12 23.82
C VAL A 303 -8.83 -31.52 25.22
N GLN A 304 -10.04 -31.65 25.77
CA GLN A 304 -10.35 -31.18 27.14
C GLN A 304 -9.45 -31.83 28.20
N ALA A 305 -9.10 -33.11 28.02
CA ALA A 305 -8.22 -33.82 28.92
C ALA A 305 -6.78 -33.26 28.96
N THR A 306 -6.36 -32.54 27.92
CA THR A 306 -5.02 -31.91 27.86
C THR A 306 -4.94 -30.56 28.56
N LEU A 307 -6.08 -29.85 28.72
CA LEU A 307 -6.10 -28.47 29.21
C LEU A 307 -5.44 -28.30 30.57
N PRO A 308 -5.67 -29.17 31.62
CA PRO A 308 -5.06 -28.97 32.93
C PRO A 308 -3.53 -29.06 32.92
N GLU A 309 -2.96 -29.88 32.03
CA GLU A 309 -1.50 -29.98 31.86
C GLU A 309 -0.95 -28.71 31.16
N LEU A 310 -1.63 -28.23 30.13
CA LEU A 310 -1.26 -27.01 29.41
C LEU A 310 -1.37 -25.76 30.33
N GLU A 311 -2.40 -25.65 31.13
CA GLU A 311 -2.56 -24.59 32.13
C GLU A 311 -1.45 -24.63 33.19
N THR A 312 -1.07 -25.83 33.64
CA THR A 312 0.04 -26.02 34.56
C THR A 312 1.37 -25.60 33.96
N ALA A 313 1.60 -25.96 32.67
CA ALA A 313 2.81 -25.58 31.96
C ALA A 313 2.89 -24.05 31.73
N LEU A 314 1.77 -23.41 31.38
CA LEU A 314 1.70 -21.96 31.25
C LEU A 314 2.03 -21.29 32.61
N LYS A 315 1.41 -21.72 33.69
CA LYS A 315 1.68 -21.16 35.01
C LYS A 315 3.14 -21.30 35.44
N ALA A 316 3.76 -22.45 35.16
CA ALA A 316 5.18 -22.64 35.44
C ALA A 316 6.08 -21.71 34.61
N ALA A 317 5.72 -21.43 33.37
CA ALA A 317 6.44 -20.51 32.50
C ALA A 317 6.22 -19.03 32.92
N GLU A 318 5.02 -18.65 33.35
CA GLU A 318 4.75 -17.34 33.98
C GLU A 318 5.64 -17.14 35.21
N ASP A 319 5.67 -18.12 36.12
CA ASP A 319 6.48 -18.06 37.34
C ASP A 319 7.98 -17.95 37.01
N ALA A 320 8.45 -18.57 35.93
CA ALA A 320 9.82 -18.42 35.46
C ALA A 320 10.11 -16.98 34.99
N CYS A 321 9.24 -16.38 34.16
CA CYS A 321 9.36 -14.99 33.74
C CYS A 321 9.39 -14.03 34.95
N LEU A 322 8.45 -14.19 35.88
CA LEU A 322 8.37 -13.37 37.09
C LEU A 322 9.62 -13.49 37.98
N ASN A 323 10.16 -14.71 38.14
CA ASN A 323 11.38 -14.94 38.92
C ASN A 323 12.60 -14.28 38.29
N ASP A 324 12.71 -14.31 36.96
CA ASP A 324 13.82 -13.71 36.24
C ASP A 324 13.94 -12.20 36.45
N VAL A 325 12.80 -11.50 36.46
CA VAL A 325 12.74 -10.04 36.58
C VAL A 325 12.43 -9.56 38.01
N LYS A 326 12.32 -10.49 38.98
CA LYS A 326 11.84 -10.18 40.31
C LYS A 326 12.59 -9.04 41.01
N ALA A 327 13.91 -9.01 40.93
CA ALA A 327 14.71 -7.99 41.58
C ALA A 327 14.40 -6.59 40.98
N THR A 328 14.25 -6.49 39.67
CA THR A 328 13.92 -5.24 38.97
C THR A 328 12.50 -4.79 39.30
N THR A 329 11.53 -5.70 39.28
CA THR A 329 10.13 -5.35 39.56
C THR A 329 9.95 -4.97 41.04
N ASP A 330 10.62 -5.66 41.99
CA ASP A 330 10.61 -5.28 43.40
C ASP A 330 11.19 -3.86 43.63
N GLU A 331 12.26 -3.50 42.91
CA GLU A 331 12.84 -2.16 42.96
C GLU A 331 11.89 -1.10 42.39
N ILE A 332 11.25 -1.37 41.22
CA ILE A 332 10.25 -0.47 40.64
C ILE A 332 9.11 -0.21 41.63
N TYR A 333 8.54 -1.26 42.23
CA TYR A 333 7.47 -1.10 43.20
C TYR A 333 7.91 -0.30 44.44
N ALA A 334 9.11 -0.55 44.96
CA ALA A 334 9.63 0.20 46.10
C ALA A 334 9.79 1.71 45.78
N ARG A 335 10.15 2.05 44.53
CA ARG A 335 10.30 3.44 44.10
C ARG A 335 8.93 4.10 43.85
N LEU A 336 7.95 3.37 43.28
CA LEU A 336 6.56 3.82 43.17
C LEU A 336 5.96 4.11 44.54
N GLU A 337 6.12 3.20 45.52
CA GLU A 337 5.71 3.40 46.90
C GLU A 337 6.43 4.59 47.57
N GLY A 338 7.65 4.87 47.15
CA GLY A 338 8.44 6.04 47.53
C GLY A 338 7.96 7.35 46.94
N GLY A 339 7.00 7.32 46.02
CA GLY A 339 6.41 8.49 45.35
C GLY A 339 7.16 8.95 44.13
N GLU A 340 7.98 8.12 43.50
CA GLU A 340 8.59 8.41 42.21
C GLU A 340 7.54 8.26 41.11
N SER A 341 7.67 9.08 40.05
CA SER A 341 6.67 9.07 38.97
C SER A 341 6.80 7.85 38.08
N PHE A 342 5.67 7.37 37.55
CA PHE A 342 5.62 6.22 36.65
C PHE A 342 6.41 6.48 35.37
N GLU A 343 6.35 7.69 34.83
CA GLU A 343 7.10 8.13 33.65
C GLU A 343 8.63 8.05 33.86
N ALA A 344 9.14 8.46 35.01
CA ALA A 344 10.57 8.37 35.30
C ALA A 344 11.05 6.91 35.31
N LEU A 345 10.20 6.00 35.78
CA LEU A 345 10.50 4.57 35.80
C LEU A 345 10.33 3.92 34.41
N ILE A 346 9.42 4.41 33.58
CA ILE A 346 9.38 4.03 32.14
C ILE A 346 10.69 4.41 31.45
N GLU A 347 11.21 5.63 31.69
CA GLU A 347 12.47 6.08 31.08
C GLU A 347 13.68 5.28 31.53
N GLU A 348 13.69 4.80 32.80
CA GLU A 348 14.84 4.06 33.35
C GLU A 348 14.78 2.56 33.11
N TYR A 349 13.60 1.95 33.24
CA TYR A 349 13.42 0.50 33.22
C TYR A 349 12.61 -0.01 32.00
N GLY A 350 11.87 0.88 31.34
CA GLY A 350 10.96 0.48 30.28
C GLY A 350 11.69 0.05 29.01
N GLU A 351 11.44 -1.19 28.58
CA GLU A 351 12.02 -1.78 27.37
C GLU A 351 11.04 -1.81 26.18
N ASP A 352 9.89 -1.10 26.31
CA ASP A 352 8.95 -0.92 25.20
C ASP A 352 9.30 0.35 24.38
N PRO A 353 9.70 0.22 23.09
CA PRO A 353 9.98 1.38 22.26
C PRO A 353 8.78 2.32 22.08
N GLY A 354 7.55 1.78 22.12
CA GLY A 354 6.31 2.56 21.95
C GLY A 354 6.10 3.53 23.11
N MET A 355 6.48 3.15 24.34
CA MET A 355 6.41 4.05 25.51
C MET A 355 7.48 5.13 25.52
N GLN A 356 8.48 5.07 24.64
CA GLN A 356 9.55 6.06 24.52
C GLN A 356 9.23 7.16 23.50
N ASN A 357 8.23 6.99 22.65
CA ASN A 357 7.89 7.87 21.52
C ASN A 357 6.49 8.47 21.68
N GLU A 358 6.33 9.70 21.17
CA GLU A 358 5.02 10.33 21.04
C GLU A 358 4.23 9.65 19.89
N PRO A 359 2.90 9.64 19.96
CA PRO A 359 2.03 10.21 21.02
C PRO A 359 1.86 9.31 22.24
N THR A 360 2.27 8.04 22.18
CA THR A 360 2.02 7.06 23.26
C THR A 360 2.79 7.35 24.54
N LYS A 361 3.96 8.00 24.45
CA LYS A 361 4.71 8.45 25.63
C LYS A 361 3.89 9.36 26.54
N THR A 362 3.17 10.31 25.95
CA THR A 362 2.33 11.26 26.71
C THR A 362 0.96 10.69 26.99
N ARG A 363 0.29 10.15 25.99
CA ARG A 363 -1.11 9.71 26.05
C ARG A 363 -1.30 8.35 26.68
N GLY A 364 -0.37 7.42 26.46
CA GLY A 364 -0.54 6.01 26.73
C GLY A 364 -1.18 5.25 25.56
N TYR A 365 -1.33 3.94 25.71
CA TYR A 365 -2.01 3.05 24.78
C TYR A 365 -3.51 2.98 25.08
N TYR A 366 -4.32 2.90 24.05
CA TYR A 366 -5.75 2.63 24.20
C TYR A 366 -6.00 1.17 24.50
N VAL A 367 -6.88 0.90 25.45
CA VAL A 367 -7.31 -0.45 25.85
C VAL A 367 -8.79 -0.42 26.19
N SER A 368 -9.54 -1.43 25.77
CA SER A 368 -10.94 -1.69 26.15
C SER A 368 -11.10 -3.16 26.60
N ALA A 369 -12.26 -3.50 27.16
CA ALA A 369 -12.56 -4.88 27.53
C ALA A 369 -12.61 -5.84 26.32
N ASP A 370 -12.92 -5.30 25.13
CA ASP A 370 -13.04 -6.06 23.89
C ASP A 370 -11.79 -5.95 23.01
N SER A 371 -10.72 -5.29 23.48
CA SER A 371 -9.45 -5.15 22.72
C SER A 371 -8.90 -6.49 22.31
N THR A 372 -8.56 -6.61 21.02
CA THR A 372 -7.93 -7.81 20.44
C THR A 372 -6.44 -7.63 20.12
N ASN A 373 -5.93 -6.40 20.15
CA ASN A 373 -4.52 -6.08 19.94
C ASN A 373 -3.65 -6.44 21.16
N TRP A 374 -4.27 -6.55 22.34
CA TRP A 374 -3.59 -6.87 23.59
C TRP A 374 -3.81 -8.32 23.99
N GLU A 375 -2.78 -8.97 24.54
CA GLU A 375 -2.97 -10.26 25.16
C GLU A 375 -3.98 -10.14 26.33
N THR A 376 -4.78 -11.17 26.52
CA THR A 376 -5.86 -11.20 27.52
C THR A 376 -5.34 -10.85 28.92
N SER A 377 -4.13 -11.32 29.30
CA SER A 377 -3.53 -11.00 30.57
C SER A 377 -3.27 -9.50 30.77
N PHE A 378 -2.73 -8.84 29.74
CA PHE A 378 -2.47 -7.39 29.77
C PHE A 378 -3.79 -6.61 29.81
N ARG A 379 -4.69 -6.91 28.84
CA ARG A 379 -5.99 -6.25 28.72
C ARG A 379 -6.80 -6.34 30.02
N ASP A 380 -6.96 -7.55 30.54
CA ASP A 380 -7.80 -7.78 31.71
C ASP A 380 -7.19 -7.10 32.96
N ALA A 381 -5.86 -7.10 33.10
CA ALA A 381 -5.18 -6.40 34.19
C ALA A 381 -5.32 -4.86 34.05
N ALA A 382 -5.17 -4.34 32.84
CA ALA A 382 -5.39 -2.92 32.56
C ALA A 382 -6.81 -2.50 32.88
N MET A 383 -7.82 -3.29 32.47
CA MET A 383 -9.23 -3.00 32.68
C MET A 383 -9.70 -3.22 34.14
N ALA A 384 -8.96 -3.98 34.94
CA ALA A 384 -9.25 -4.20 36.35
C ALA A 384 -8.82 -3.04 37.29
N LEU A 385 -8.02 -2.09 36.80
CA LEU A 385 -7.64 -0.90 37.58
C LEU A 385 -8.86 -0.01 37.80
N GLU A 386 -9.08 0.46 39.04
CA GLU A 386 -10.33 1.14 39.40
C GLU A 386 -10.28 2.67 39.17
N ASN A 387 -9.12 3.29 39.46
CA ASN A 387 -9.01 4.75 39.44
C ASN A 387 -7.83 5.19 38.55
N VAL A 388 -7.96 6.34 37.94
CA VAL A 388 -6.85 7.02 37.26
C VAL A 388 -5.69 7.23 38.23
N GLY A 389 -4.49 6.82 37.85
CA GLY A 389 -3.29 6.81 38.66
C GLY A 389 -3.05 5.50 39.42
N ASP A 390 -4.01 4.56 39.44
CA ASP A 390 -3.76 3.22 39.94
C ASP A 390 -2.82 2.45 39.00
N TYR A 391 -1.98 1.60 39.57
CA TYR A 391 -1.13 0.68 38.81
C TYR A 391 -1.27 -0.76 39.32
N THR A 392 -0.90 -1.74 38.49
CA THR A 392 -0.99 -3.16 38.88
C THR A 392 -0.06 -3.46 40.05
N LEU A 393 -0.62 -4.00 41.16
CA LEU A 393 0.12 -4.32 42.36
C LEU A 393 0.96 -5.61 42.24
N THR A 394 0.76 -6.37 41.18
CA THR A 394 1.55 -7.54 40.79
C THR A 394 1.90 -7.44 39.34
N PRO A 395 3.12 -7.82 38.93
CA PRO A 395 3.49 -7.78 37.52
C PRO A 395 2.64 -8.75 36.70
N VAL A 396 2.38 -8.36 35.44
CA VAL A 396 1.55 -9.12 34.47
C VAL A 396 2.46 -9.68 33.37
N VAL A 397 2.35 -10.99 33.12
CA VAL A 397 3.15 -11.65 32.07
C VAL A 397 2.39 -11.69 30.76
N SER A 398 3.06 -11.38 29.69
CA SER A 398 2.59 -11.54 28.30
C SER A 398 3.69 -12.13 27.42
N GLY A 399 3.38 -12.41 26.16
CA GLY A 399 4.37 -12.82 25.16
C GLY A 399 5.43 -11.77 24.85
N SER A 400 5.18 -10.51 25.21
CA SER A 400 6.16 -9.42 25.09
C SER A 400 7.14 -9.35 26.25
N GLY A 401 6.72 -9.76 27.46
CA GLY A 401 7.51 -9.72 28.67
C GLY A 401 6.66 -9.54 29.92
N VAL A 402 7.21 -8.88 30.91
CA VAL A 402 6.56 -8.63 32.21
C VAL A 402 6.23 -7.14 32.33
N HIS A 403 4.97 -6.84 32.62
CA HIS A 403 4.43 -5.48 32.64
C HIS A 403 4.01 -5.04 34.05
N ILE A 404 4.27 -3.79 34.35
CA ILE A 404 3.58 -3.04 35.40
C ILE A 404 2.76 -1.99 34.67
N ILE A 405 1.44 -1.96 34.84
CA ILE A 405 0.50 -1.19 34.05
C ILE A 405 -0.11 -0.10 34.92
N GLU A 406 -0.15 1.15 34.41
CA GLU A 406 -0.79 2.30 35.04
C GLU A 406 -2.02 2.73 34.25
N TYR A 407 -3.10 3.05 34.93
CA TYR A 407 -4.29 3.65 34.35
C TYR A 407 -4.13 5.18 34.25
N VAL A 408 -4.06 5.70 33.02
CA VAL A 408 -3.74 7.13 32.76
C VAL A 408 -4.99 7.99 32.70
N SER A 409 -5.97 7.60 31.87
CA SER A 409 -7.22 8.35 31.71
C SER A 409 -8.35 7.52 31.14
N ASP A 410 -9.60 7.96 31.40
CA ASP A 410 -10.75 7.53 30.63
C ASP A 410 -10.73 8.14 29.22
N VAL A 411 -11.26 7.42 28.24
CA VAL A 411 -11.61 7.95 26.93
C VAL A 411 -13.09 8.29 26.94
N GLN A 412 -13.39 9.56 26.67
CA GLN A 412 -14.78 9.99 26.54
C GLN A 412 -15.35 9.49 25.24
N GLY A 413 -16.27 8.51 25.31
CA GLY A 413 -17.00 8.07 24.13
C GLY A 413 -17.96 9.16 23.60
N GLY A 414 -18.30 9.04 22.34
CA GLY A 414 -19.16 9.98 21.62
C GLY A 414 -18.41 10.89 20.65
N GLU A 415 -19.08 11.96 20.22
CA GLU A 415 -18.51 12.91 19.28
C GLU A 415 -17.38 13.72 19.93
N VAL A 416 -16.25 13.83 19.20
CA VAL A 416 -15.16 14.76 19.51
C VAL A 416 -15.59 16.14 19.05
N ALA A 417 -15.46 17.17 19.88
CA ALA A 417 -15.93 18.51 19.51
C ALA A 417 -15.24 18.99 18.21
N LEU A 418 -16.02 19.55 17.28
CA LEU A 418 -15.48 20.08 16.01
C LEU A 418 -14.29 21.03 16.23
N ASP A 419 -14.33 21.84 17.28
CA ASP A 419 -13.25 22.81 17.59
C ASP A 419 -11.90 22.11 17.90
N GLU A 420 -11.92 20.86 18.36
CA GLU A 420 -10.71 20.08 18.68
C GLU A 420 -10.03 19.52 17.42
N VAL A 421 -10.81 19.23 16.37
CA VAL A 421 -10.34 18.65 15.11
C VAL A 421 -10.38 19.65 13.95
N ARG A 422 -10.85 20.88 14.19
CA ARG A 422 -11.17 21.88 13.17
C ARG A 422 -10.03 22.11 12.19
N ASP A 423 -8.83 22.36 12.66
CA ASP A 423 -7.71 22.74 11.79
C ASP A 423 -7.30 21.58 10.88
N ALA A 424 -7.14 20.38 11.43
CA ALA A 424 -6.77 19.19 10.66
C ALA A 424 -7.88 18.80 9.67
N LEU A 425 -9.14 18.87 10.10
CA LEU A 425 -10.29 18.58 9.26
C LEU A 425 -10.43 19.60 8.12
N TYR A 426 -10.19 20.88 8.42
CA TYR A 426 -10.22 21.97 7.43
C TYR A 426 -9.16 21.75 6.34
N GLU A 427 -7.92 21.48 6.72
CA GLU A 427 -6.83 21.23 5.76
C GLU A 427 -7.14 20.03 4.87
N ARG A 428 -7.58 18.92 5.46
CA ARG A 428 -7.97 17.72 4.69
C ARG A 428 -9.13 18.02 3.74
N THR A 429 -10.19 18.66 4.23
CA THR A 429 -11.37 19.00 3.42
C THR A 429 -11.00 19.93 2.27
N LEU A 430 -10.14 20.94 2.53
CA LEU A 430 -9.66 21.84 1.48
C LEU A 430 -8.90 21.08 0.38
N GLU A 431 -8.02 20.16 0.75
CA GLU A 431 -7.26 19.35 -0.23
C GLU A 431 -8.18 18.42 -1.02
N GLU A 432 -9.16 17.77 -0.37
CA GLU A 432 -10.17 16.94 -1.04
C GLU A 432 -11.02 17.76 -2.03
N MET A 433 -11.44 18.96 -1.64
CA MET A 433 -12.21 19.87 -2.51
C MET A 433 -11.39 20.35 -3.71
N LYS A 434 -10.12 20.67 -3.52
CA LYS A 434 -9.19 21.04 -4.60
C LYS A 434 -9.01 19.91 -5.60
N GLU A 435 -8.81 18.70 -5.09
CA GLU A 435 -8.63 17.50 -5.93
C GLU A 435 -9.91 17.16 -6.70
N SER A 436 -11.05 17.18 -6.02
CA SER A 436 -12.36 16.94 -6.64
C SER A 436 -12.66 17.98 -7.71
N HIS A 437 -12.44 19.28 -7.41
CA HIS A 437 -12.68 20.35 -8.38
C HIS A 437 -11.85 20.20 -9.65
N ALA A 438 -10.55 19.92 -9.50
CA ALA A 438 -9.66 19.70 -10.64
C ALA A 438 -10.08 18.47 -11.46
N THR A 439 -10.36 17.36 -10.77
CA THR A 439 -10.77 16.09 -11.39
C THR A 439 -12.09 16.25 -12.15
N ASP A 440 -13.13 16.78 -11.49
CA ASP A 440 -14.45 16.93 -12.09
C ASP A 440 -14.43 17.90 -13.28
N THR A 441 -13.64 18.96 -13.20
CA THR A 441 -13.46 19.91 -14.31
C THR A 441 -12.80 19.24 -15.51
N ILE A 442 -11.71 18.51 -15.28
CA ILE A 442 -10.99 17.80 -16.33
C ILE A 442 -11.88 16.71 -16.95
N ASP A 443 -12.58 15.92 -16.13
CA ASP A 443 -13.51 14.89 -16.59
C ASP A 443 -14.64 15.49 -17.44
N GLY A 444 -15.14 16.65 -17.03
CA GLY A 444 -16.11 17.42 -17.81
C GLY A 444 -15.57 17.77 -19.21
N TRP A 445 -14.35 18.31 -19.29
CA TRP A 445 -13.73 18.65 -20.59
C TRP A 445 -13.54 17.41 -21.47
N VAL A 446 -13.06 16.30 -20.93
CA VAL A 446 -12.89 15.05 -21.67
C VAL A 446 -14.24 14.54 -22.18
N ALA A 447 -15.27 14.53 -21.33
CA ALA A 447 -16.60 14.03 -21.67
C ALA A 447 -17.26 14.85 -22.80
N GLU A 448 -17.10 16.19 -22.80
CA GLU A 448 -17.62 17.07 -23.84
C GLU A 448 -17.05 16.75 -25.24
N LEU A 449 -15.82 16.24 -25.32
CA LEU A 449 -15.14 15.91 -26.57
C LEU A 449 -15.51 14.53 -27.12
N ASN A 450 -16.31 13.74 -26.39
CA ASN A 450 -16.83 12.44 -26.80
C ASN A 450 -15.75 11.48 -27.35
N PRO A 451 -14.73 11.10 -26.56
CA PRO A 451 -13.65 10.27 -27.04
C PRO A 451 -14.14 8.85 -27.39
N VAL A 452 -13.60 8.31 -28.47
CA VAL A 452 -13.82 6.93 -28.91
C VAL A 452 -12.47 6.24 -28.96
N TYR A 453 -12.38 5.09 -28.27
CA TYR A 453 -11.15 4.31 -28.11
C TYR A 453 -11.21 3.01 -28.90
N ASP A 454 -10.15 2.69 -29.64
CA ASP A 454 -9.98 1.42 -30.36
C ASP A 454 -8.86 0.57 -29.70
N ILE A 455 -9.20 -0.05 -28.58
CA ILE A 455 -8.27 -0.92 -27.84
C ILE A 455 -7.81 -2.11 -28.67
N ASN A 456 -8.67 -2.63 -29.57
CA ASN A 456 -8.29 -3.72 -30.46
C ASN A 456 -7.20 -3.28 -31.45
N ALA A 457 -7.25 -2.02 -31.90
CA ALA A 457 -6.22 -1.47 -32.76
C ALA A 457 -4.87 -1.36 -32.03
N LEU A 458 -4.87 -0.90 -30.77
CA LEU A 458 -3.69 -0.83 -29.94
C LEU A 458 -3.15 -2.24 -29.61
N GLN A 459 -4.02 -3.16 -29.20
CA GLN A 459 -3.66 -4.55 -28.92
C GLN A 459 -3.02 -5.23 -30.15
N ALA A 460 -3.59 -5.03 -31.34
CA ALA A 460 -3.02 -5.60 -32.56
C ALA A 460 -1.65 -4.99 -32.94
N ALA A 461 -1.39 -3.74 -32.58
CA ALA A 461 -0.11 -3.09 -32.83
C ALA A 461 0.98 -3.55 -31.88
N VAL A 462 0.62 -3.73 -30.59
CA VAL A 462 1.58 -4.09 -29.52
C VAL A 462 1.81 -5.60 -29.41
N MET A 463 0.76 -6.41 -29.62
CA MET A 463 0.78 -7.88 -29.39
C MET A 463 0.76 -8.70 -30.69
N GLY A 464 0.52 -8.06 -31.84
CA GLY A 464 0.51 -8.69 -33.18
C GLY A 464 1.91 -8.85 -33.75
#